data_a35e54fa9ba6774d5f01a61cf015158e
#
_entry.id   a35e54fa9ba6774d5f01a61cf015158e
#
_cell.length_a   1.000
_cell.length_b   1.000
_cell.length_c   1.000
_cell.angle_alpha   90.00
_cell.angle_beta   90.00
_cell.angle_gamma   90.00
#
_symmetry.space_group_name_H-M   'P 1'
#
loop_
_entity.id
_entity.type
_entity.pdbx_description
1 polymer ?
#
loop_
_entity_poly.entity_id
_entity_poly.type
_entity_poly.pdbx_seq_one_letter_code
_entity_poly.pdbx_strand_id
1 'polypeptide(L)'
;MIENTIATWHKLVDARDAASLDNILAEQVVFHSPVVHTPQVGKPITTLYLTAALHVLNNDTFKYLREVISGNQAVLEFQTVIDGISINGVDMITWGEDGRITDFKVMLRPLKAVNLVHKMMGDMLQKIK
;
A
#
# COMPACT_ATOMS: atom_id res chain seq x y z
N MET A 1 7.39 -16.58 12.06
CA MET A 1 8.21 -15.61 11.32
C MET A 1 7.82 -15.61 9.84
N ILE A 2 7.78 -14.45 9.22
CA ILE A 2 7.51 -14.33 7.78
C ILE A 2 8.85 -14.45 7.06
N GLU A 3 9.03 -15.51 6.30
CA GLU A 3 10.32 -15.80 5.66
C GLU A 3 10.62 -14.86 4.49
N ASN A 4 9.60 -14.51 3.72
CA ASN A 4 9.75 -13.60 2.59
C ASN A 4 8.59 -12.61 2.57
N THR A 5 8.83 -11.46 3.15
CA THR A 5 7.82 -10.42 3.31
C THR A 5 7.26 -9.96 1.97
N ILE A 6 8.12 -9.76 0.96
CA ILE A 6 7.67 -9.24 -0.32
C ILE A 6 6.88 -10.30 -1.10
N ALA A 7 7.28 -11.56 -1.06
CA ALA A 7 6.49 -12.63 -1.68
C ALA A 7 5.10 -12.74 -1.03
N THR A 8 5.04 -12.61 0.29
CA THR A 8 3.77 -12.61 1.02
C THR A 8 2.90 -11.42 0.64
N TRP A 9 3.52 -10.24 0.52
CA TRP A 9 2.83 -9.03 0.06
C TRP A 9 2.24 -9.22 -1.35
N HIS A 10 3.01 -9.76 -2.30
CA HIS A 10 2.51 -10.03 -3.65
C HIS A 10 1.31 -10.97 -3.65
N LYS A 11 1.34 -12.03 -2.84
CA LYS A 11 0.22 -12.95 -2.72
C LYS A 11 -1.04 -12.24 -2.22
N LEU A 12 -0.89 -11.41 -1.21
CA LEU A 12 -1.98 -10.64 -0.63
C LEU A 12 -2.60 -9.71 -1.67
N VAL A 13 -1.77 -9.00 -2.44
CA VAL A 13 -2.22 -8.07 -3.48
C VAL A 13 -2.92 -8.86 -4.61
N ASP A 14 -2.33 -9.95 -5.08
CA ASP A 14 -2.89 -10.75 -6.16
C ASP A 14 -4.25 -11.34 -5.77
N ALA A 15 -4.39 -11.76 -4.52
CA ALA A 15 -5.64 -12.34 -3.99
C ALA A 15 -6.65 -11.25 -3.55
N ARG A 16 -6.24 -9.99 -3.54
CA ARG A 16 -7.04 -8.87 -3.01
C ARG A 16 -7.51 -9.16 -1.58
N ASP A 17 -6.60 -9.69 -0.78
CA ASP A 17 -6.91 -10.25 0.54
C ASP A 17 -6.56 -9.28 1.66
N ALA A 18 -7.39 -8.25 1.85
CA ALA A 18 -7.20 -7.26 2.90
C ALA A 18 -7.23 -7.88 4.31
N ALA A 19 -7.94 -8.98 4.49
CA ALA A 19 -8.03 -9.64 5.79
C ALA A 19 -6.68 -10.17 6.26
N SER A 20 -5.78 -10.50 5.33
CA SER A 20 -4.44 -11.01 5.67
C SER A 20 -3.45 -9.93 6.09
N LEU A 21 -3.82 -8.64 5.98
CA LEU A 21 -2.94 -7.54 6.39
C LEU A 21 -2.55 -7.66 7.87
N ASP A 22 -3.46 -8.13 8.71
CA ASP A 22 -3.18 -8.29 10.13
C ASP A 22 -1.97 -9.17 10.40
N ASN A 23 -1.75 -10.17 9.56
CA ASN A 23 -0.65 -11.12 9.74
C ASN A 23 0.70 -10.57 9.28
N ILE A 24 0.71 -9.62 8.36
CA ILE A 24 1.96 -9.10 7.77
C ILE A 24 2.40 -7.77 8.36
N LEU A 25 1.53 -7.06 9.08
CA LEU A 25 1.85 -5.77 9.68
C LEU A 25 2.30 -5.90 11.13
N ALA A 26 3.37 -5.19 11.50
CA ALA A 26 3.81 -5.08 12.89
C ALA A 26 2.84 -4.18 13.66
N GLU A 27 2.76 -4.38 14.98
CA GLU A 27 1.88 -3.56 15.83
C GLU A 27 2.22 -2.07 15.76
N GLN A 28 3.50 -1.74 15.66
CA GLN A 28 3.99 -0.36 15.61
C GLN A 28 4.17 0.19 14.21
N VAL A 29 3.63 -0.48 13.18
CA VAL A 29 3.78 -0.07 11.79
C VAL A 29 3.33 1.38 11.57
N VAL A 30 4.04 2.09 10.69
CA VAL A 30 3.71 3.46 10.30
C VAL A 30 3.40 3.50 8.82
N PHE A 31 2.29 4.14 8.46
CA PHE A 31 1.88 4.33 7.08
C PHE A 31 2.03 5.79 6.68
N HIS A 32 2.64 6.02 5.51
CA HIS A 32 2.82 7.36 4.93
C HIS A 32 1.99 7.45 3.65
N SER A 33 0.91 8.21 3.72
CA SER A 33 0.00 8.42 2.59
C SER A 33 0.60 9.36 1.56
N PRO A 34 0.31 9.17 0.26
CA PRO A 34 0.75 10.12 -0.76
C PRO A 34 0.00 11.45 -0.73
N VAL A 35 -1.11 11.52 0.01
CA VAL A 35 -1.98 12.71 0.02
C VAL A 35 -2.11 13.36 1.39
N VAL A 36 -1.65 12.71 2.45
CA VAL A 36 -1.69 13.25 3.83
C VAL A 36 -0.28 13.21 4.39
N HIS A 37 0.26 14.38 4.76
CA HIS A 37 1.64 14.47 5.24
C HIS A 37 1.85 13.83 6.61
N THR A 38 0.85 13.87 7.49
CA THR A 38 0.96 13.32 8.83
C THR A 38 1.04 11.80 8.80
N PRO A 39 2.11 11.19 9.37
CA PRO A 39 2.22 9.72 9.42
C PRO A 39 1.05 9.11 10.20
N GLN A 40 0.58 7.96 9.72
CA GLN A 40 -0.48 7.20 10.39
C GLN A 40 0.20 6.10 11.21
N VAL A 41 0.20 6.25 12.52
CA VAL A 41 0.97 5.38 13.42
C VAL A 41 0.11 4.28 14.01
N GLY A 42 0.57 3.04 13.87
CA GLY A 42 -0.05 1.88 14.47
C GLY A 42 -0.78 0.99 13.49
N LYS A 43 -0.95 -0.26 13.88
CA LYS A 43 -1.55 -1.29 13.03
C LYS A 43 -3.01 -1.03 12.67
N PRO A 44 -3.89 -0.60 13.61
CA PRO A 44 -5.29 -0.37 13.27
C PRO A 44 -5.48 0.66 12.15
N ILE A 45 -4.84 1.83 12.27
CA ILE A 45 -5.00 2.89 11.27
C ILE A 45 -4.31 2.51 9.95
N THR A 46 -3.15 1.85 10.02
CA THR A 46 -2.44 1.38 8.83
C THR A 46 -3.27 0.34 8.08
N THR A 47 -3.88 -0.60 8.79
CA THR A 47 -4.75 -1.60 8.18
C THR A 47 -5.92 -0.93 7.46
N LEU A 48 -6.53 0.09 8.08
CA LEU A 48 -7.61 0.85 7.47
C LEU A 48 -7.19 1.48 6.14
N TYR A 49 -6.04 2.18 6.14
CA TYR A 49 -5.54 2.86 4.94
C TYR A 49 -5.14 1.89 3.83
N LEU A 50 -4.46 0.79 4.18
CA LEU A 50 -4.07 -0.21 3.18
C LEU A 50 -5.27 -0.96 2.62
N THR A 51 -6.28 -1.24 3.45
CA THR A 51 -7.53 -1.83 2.98
C THR A 51 -8.20 -0.92 1.97
N ALA A 52 -8.30 0.38 2.28
CA ALA A 52 -8.86 1.37 1.35
C ALA A 52 -8.05 1.43 0.06
N ALA A 53 -6.72 1.44 0.14
CA ALA A 53 -5.85 1.48 -1.03
C ALA A 53 -6.02 0.26 -1.92
N LEU A 54 -6.17 -0.93 -1.34
CA LEU A 54 -6.44 -2.14 -2.11
C LEU A 54 -7.76 -2.05 -2.87
N HIS A 55 -8.80 -1.49 -2.24
CA HIS A 55 -10.08 -1.29 -2.91
C HIS A 55 -10.01 -0.25 -4.02
N VAL A 56 -9.25 0.84 -3.82
CA VAL A 56 -9.18 1.95 -4.77
C VAL A 56 -8.26 1.64 -5.94
N LEU A 57 -7.08 1.09 -5.68
CA LEU A 57 -6.01 0.97 -6.68
C LEU A 57 -5.95 -0.40 -7.35
N ASN A 58 -6.32 -1.46 -6.64
CA ASN A 58 -6.09 -2.82 -7.11
C ASN A 58 -7.24 -3.34 -7.97
N ASN A 59 -7.38 -2.74 -9.15
CA ASN A 59 -8.34 -3.19 -10.17
C ASN A 59 -7.63 -4.10 -11.18
N ASP A 60 -8.33 -4.51 -12.25
CA ASP A 60 -7.79 -5.44 -13.25
C ASP A 60 -6.62 -4.87 -14.04
N THR A 61 -6.41 -3.53 -14.02
CA THR A 61 -5.29 -2.89 -14.71
C THR A 61 -4.06 -2.74 -13.82
N PHE A 62 -4.20 -2.98 -12.52
CA PHE A 62 -3.08 -2.84 -11.57
C PHE A 62 -1.99 -3.86 -11.87
N LYS A 63 -0.75 -3.39 -11.92
CA LYS A 63 0.42 -4.27 -12.07
C LYS A 63 1.65 -3.62 -11.47
N TYR A 64 2.54 -4.45 -10.94
CA TYR A 64 3.87 -4.02 -10.55
C TYR A 64 4.79 -4.06 -11.77
N LEU A 65 5.57 -2.99 -11.97
CA LEU A 65 6.47 -2.82 -13.14
C LEU A 65 7.91 -3.08 -12.78
N ARG A 66 8.32 -2.75 -11.56
CA ARG A 66 9.72 -2.78 -11.14
C ARG A 66 9.79 -3.09 -9.66
N GLU A 67 10.81 -3.86 -9.28
CA GLU A 67 11.02 -4.22 -7.89
C GLU A 67 12.50 -4.14 -7.57
N VAL A 68 12.83 -3.42 -6.50
CA VAL A 68 14.20 -3.32 -6.00
C VAL A 68 14.16 -3.69 -4.52
N ILE A 69 14.93 -4.72 -4.15
CA ILE A 69 15.00 -5.19 -2.77
C ILE A 69 16.46 -5.09 -2.30
N SER A 70 16.65 -4.49 -1.14
CA SER A 70 17.97 -4.40 -0.51
C SER A 70 17.81 -4.58 0.99
N GLY A 71 18.40 -5.64 1.54
CA GLY A 71 18.28 -5.96 2.97
C GLY A 71 16.82 -6.15 3.35
N ASN A 72 16.34 -5.35 4.30
CA ASN A 72 14.97 -5.40 4.79
C ASN A 72 14.09 -4.28 4.21
N GLN A 73 14.44 -3.78 3.02
CA GLN A 73 13.70 -2.71 2.35
C GLN A 73 13.40 -3.09 0.91
N ALA A 74 12.26 -2.64 0.42
CA ALA A 74 11.87 -2.86 -0.97
C ALA A 74 11.19 -1.61 -1.54
N VAL A 75 11.40 -1.39 -2.84
CA VAL A 75 10.69 -0.37 -3.60
C VAL A 75 9.99 -1.09 -4.75
N LEU A 76 8.67 -1.02 -4.78
CA LEU A 76 7.84 -1.68 -5.78
C LEU A 76 7.12 -0.60 -6.58
N GLU A 77 7.48 -0.45 -7.86
CA GLU A 77 6.79 0.48 -8.73
C GLU A 77 5.55 -0.18 -9.32
N PHE A 78 4.42 0.53 -9.31
CA PHE A 78 3.17 0.00 -9.86
C PHE A 78 2.53 1.00 -10.82
N GLN A 79 1.58 0.49 -11.59
CA GLN A 79 0.75 1.28 -12.48
C GLN A 79 -0.67 0.73 -12.48
N THR A 80 -1.62 1.63 -12.55
CA THR A 80 -3.04 1.28 -12.70
C THR A 80 -3.73 2.40 -13.47
N VAL A 81 -4.93 2.13 -13.97
CA VAL A 81 -5.76 3.13 -14.67
C VAL A 81 -7.12 3.17 -13.98
N ILE A 82 -7.55 4.37 -13.60
CA ILE A 82 -8.86 4.60 -12.96
C ILE A 82 -9.51 5.79 -13.65
N ASP A 83 -10.73 5.62 -14.14
CA ASP A 83 -11.48 6.66 -14.84
C ASP A 83 -10.68 7.30 -15.98
N GLY A 84 -9.92 6.46 -16.71
CA GLY A 84 -9.09 6.91 -17.83
C GLY A 84 -7.81 7.62 -17.42
N ILE A 85 -7.53 7.75 -16.12
CA ILE A 85 -6.33 8.41 -15.62
C ILE A 85 -5.28 7.35 -15.26
N SER A 86 -4.09 7.46 -15.86
CA SER A 86 -2.97 6.59 -15.53
C SER A 86 -2.36 7.04 -14.21
N ILE A 87 -2.19 6.09 -13.30
CA ILE A 87 -1.60 6.31 -11.99
C ILE A 87 -0.33 5.48 -11.90
N ASN A 88 0.79 6.15 -11.67
CA ASN A 88 2.07 5.49 -11.45
C ASN A 88 2.54 5.81 -10.03
N GLY A 89 2.95 4.79 -9.31
CA GLY A 89 3.35 4.98 -7.93
C GLY A 89 4.43 4.02 -7.48
N VAL A 90 4.90 4.21 -6.27
CA VAL A 90 5.84 3.31 -5.62
C VAL A 90 5.35 2.99 -4.22
N ASP A 91 5.47 1.73 -3.84
CA ASP A 91 5.36 1.27 -2.46
C ASP A 91 6.78 1.11 -1.92
N MET A 92 7.09 1.82 -0.85
CA MET A 92 8.38 1.70 -0.16
C MET A 92 8.14 0.99 1.16
N ILE A 93 8.67 -0.22 1.29
CA ILE A 93 8.32 -1.14 2.38
C ILE A 93 9.56 -1.48 3.18
N THR A 94 9.47 -1.37 4.51
CA THR A 94 10.52 -1.80 5.44
C THR A 94 9.92 -2.83 6.40
N TRP A 95 10.66 -3.87 6.75
CA TRP A 95 10.20 -4.89 7.69
C TRP A 95 11.25 -5.21 8.74
N GLY A 96 10.79 -5.78 9.85
CA GLY A 96 11.66 -6.18 10.95
C GLY A 96 12.17 -7.61 10.82
N GLU A 97 12.86 -8.07 11.86
CA GLU A 97 13.48 -9.41 11.86
C GLU A 97 12.46 -10.54 11.74
N ASP A 98 11.24 -10.32 12.24
CA ASP A 98 10.16 -11.31 12.13
C ASP A 98 9.45 -11.28 10.77
N GLY A 99 9.90 -10.41 9.86
CA GLY A 99 9.32 -10.25 8.54
C GLY A 99 8.06 -9.39 8.49
N ARG A 100 7.60 -8.87 9.63
CA ARG A 100 6.44 -7.99 9.65
C ARG A 100 6.82 -6.58 9.24
N ILE A 101 5.94 -5.96 8.46
CA ILE A 101 6.16 -4.61 7.93
C ILE A 101 6.09 -3.60 9.05
N THR A 102 7.14 -2.76 9.15
CA THR A 102 7.24 -1.71 10.16
C THR A 102 7.03 -0.32 9.59
N ASP A 103 7.20 -0.15 8.27
CA ASP A 103 7.01 1.13 7.61
C ASP A 103 6.53 0.90 6.18
N PHE A 104 5.52 1.64 5.76
CA PHE A 104 4.93 1.51 4.43
C PHE A 104 4.63 2.92 3.91
N LYS A 105 5.35 3.33 2.87
CA LYS A 105 5.18 4.66 2.27
C LYS A 105 4.75 4.52 0.81
N VAL A 106 3.77 5.33 0.41
CA VAL A 106 3.29 5.34 -0.97
C VAL A 106 3.51 6.72 -1.56
N MET A 107 4.07 6.77 -2.78
CA MET A 107 4.20 8.00 -3.57
C MET A 107 3.51 7.80 -4.90
N LEU A 108 2.88 8.85 -5.43
CA LEU A 108 2.09 8.79 -6.67
C LEU A 108 2.44 9.92 -7.61
N ARG A 109 2.27 9.66 -8.91
CA ARG A 109 2.34 10.67 -9.96
C ARG A 109 1.30 10.37 -11.04
N PRO A 110 0.88 11.30 -11.91
CA PRO A 110 1.09 12.75 -11.84
C PRO A 110 0.08 13.45 -10.92
N LEU A 111 0.04 14.79 -10.92
CA LEU A 111 -0.85 15.54 -10.02
C LEU A 111 -2.32 15.12 -10.14
N LYS A 112 -2.83 14.94 -11.37
CA LYS A 112 -4.24 14.54 -11.54
C LYS A 112 -4.52 13.17 -10.95
N ALA A 113 -3.54 12.26 -10.94
CA ALA A 113 -3.67 10.97 -10.27
C ALA A 113 -3.71 11.13 -8.76
N VAL A 114 -2.86 12.00 -8.20
CA VAL A 114 -2.87 12.32 -6.76
C VAL A 114 -4.23 12.87 -6.34
N ASN A 115 -4.78 13.82 -7.12
CA ASN A 115 -6.09 14.42 -6.82
C ASN A 115 -7.21 13.36 -6.88
N LEU A 116 -7.19 12.49 -7.87
CA LEU A 116 -8.19 11.43 -8.00
C LEU A 116 -8.12 10.46 -6.82
N VAL A 117 -6.92 10.00 -6.49
CA VAL A 117 -6.72 9.05 -5.38
C VAL A 117 -7.11 9.70 -4.06
N HIS A 118 -6.79 10.99 -3.85
CA HIS A 118 -7.20 11.72 -2.65
C HIS A 118 -8.72 11.63 -2.46
N LYS A 119 -9.47 11.93 -3.51
CA LYS A 119 -10.94 11.90 -3.47
C LYS A 119 -11.44 10.48 -3.21
N MET A 120 -10.93 9.50 -3.95
CA MET A 120 -11.38 8.12 -3.85
C MET A 120 -11.05 7.49 -2.49
N MET A 121 -9.86 7.80 -1.96
CA MET A 121 -9.46 7.31 -0.63
C MET A 121 -10.35 7.91 0.45
N GLY A 122 -10.65 9.22 0.36
CA GLY A 122 -11.56 9.87 1.31
C GLY A 122 -12.94 9.21 1.32
N ASP A 123 -13.50 8.97 0.13
CA ASP A 123 -14.79 8.31 -0.01
C ASP A 123 -14.76 6.88 0.54
N MET A 124 -13.70 6.13 0.24
CA MET A 124 -13.55 4.74 0.68
C MET A 124 -13.38 4.64 2.20
N LEU A 125 -12.58 5.54 2.81
CA LEU A 125 -12.39 5.56 4.25
C LEU A 125 -13.69 5.84 5.00
N GLN A 126 -14.59 6.64 4.43
CA GLN A 126 -15.92 6.85 5.02
C GLN A 126 -16.76 5.57 4.99
N LYS A 127 -16.66 4.78 3.93
CA LYS A 127 -17.46 3.56 3.77
C LYS A 127 -17.04 2.43 4.71
N ILE A 128 -15.74 2.28 4.98
CA ILE A 128 -15.21 1.16 5.75
C ILE A 128 -14.91 1.50 7.21
N LYS A 129 -15.20 2.71 7.60
CA LYS A 129 -14.93 3.22 8.94
C LYS A 129 -15.89 2.63 9.97
#